data_04329d8e3cfa560bb18b37da0bc60627
#
_entry.id   04329d8e3cfa560bb18b37da0bc60627
#
_cell.length_a   1.000
_cell.length_b   1.000
_cell.length_c   1.000
_cell.angle_alpha   90.00
_cell.angle_beta   90.00
_cell.angle_gamma   90.00
#
_symmetry.space_group_name_H-M   'P 1'
#
loop_
_entity.id
_entity.type
_entity.pdbx_description
1 polymer ?
#
loop_
_entity_poly.entity_id
_entity_poly.type
_entity_poly.pdbx_seq_one_letter_code
_entity_poly.pdbx_strand_id
1 'polypeptide(L)'
;YFKSKKVAIDVINGPAVTALNKEDIEVVDAKFILEQARVIKSSEELKCMKAAIEVAEIGVNKMRNELKAGMTEDELWSILHKTNIEHGGEWIECRILSSGERTNPWMQESSNKIIQSGEMVAFDTDMVGPYGYCADISRTFVEGHRFNNEQKKLYKMATNHINHNARLIKNGVSFREFIEKSWKLPEEYYGNRYSCMIHGIGLCDEWPQLKYPTDGGQKEGYFEKNMTITVETYIGKVGGREGVKLEQQYLVGENNLELMSHHPLEEL
;
A
#
# COMPACT_ATOMS: atom_id res chain seq x y z
N TYR A 1 -15.09 15.21 -33.73
CA TYR A 1 -14.50 16.36 -34.44
C TYR A 1 -13.93 17.33 -33.41
N PHE A 2 -12.73 17.04 -32.91
CA PHE A 2 -12.07 17.91 -31.95
C PHE A 2 -11.45 19.11 -32.69
N LYS A 3 -11.83 20.32 -32.31
CA LYS A 3 -11.22 21.55 -32.81
C LYS A 3 -9.94 21.92 -32.05
N SER A 4 -9.68 21.25 -30.92
CA SER A 4 -8.50 21.51 -30.10
C SER A 4 -7.30 20.75 -30.67
N LYS A 5 -6.16 21.43 -30.77
CA LYS A 5 -4.86 20.82 -31.05
C LYS A 5 -4.11 20.42 -29.78
N LYS A 6 -4.81 20.29 -28.66
CA LYS A 6 -4.27 19.83 -27.37
C LYS A 6 -5.03 18.60 -26.90
N VAL A 7 -4.31 17.63 -26.37
CA VAL A 7 -4.87 16.46 -25.70
C VAL A 7 -4.17 16.28 -24.34
N ALA A 8 -4.97 16.10 -23.30
CA ALA A 8 -4.47 15.82 -21.96
C ALA A 8 -4.39 14.29 -21.77
N ILE A 9 -3.23 13.77 -21.40
CA ILE A 9 -2.96 12.32 -21.27
C ILE A 9 -2.13 12.11 -20.00
N ASP A 10 -2.47 11.12 -19.20
CA ASP A 10 -1.74 10.76 -17.98
C ASP A 10 -0.54 9.85 -18.27
N VAL A 11 -0.71 8.87 -19.17
CA VAL A 11 0.36 7.95 -19.58
C VAL A 11 0.36 7.77 -21.07
N ILE A 12 1.51 7.99 -21.70
CA ILE A 12 1.68 7.84 -23.15
C ILE A 12 3.09 7.35 -23.49
N ASN A 13 3.23 6.46 -24.46
CA ASN A 13 4.53 6.00 -24.94
C ASN A 13 5.14 6.93 -26.03
N GLY A 14 6.44 6.83 -26.21
CA GLY A 14 7.19 7.68 -27.16
C GLY A 14 6.68 7.64 -28.61
N PRO A 15 6.38 6.47 -29.21
CA PRO A 15 5.78 6.38 -30.54
C PRO A 15 4.46 7.14 -30.69
N ALA A 16 3.58 7.07 -29.68
CA ALA A 16 2.30 7.79 -29.71
C ALA A 16 2.50 9.31 -29.61
N VAL A 17 3.41 9.79 -28.74
CA VAL A 17 3.79 11.21 -28.70
C VAL A 17 4.29 11.69 -30.06
N THR A 18 5.17 10.89 -30.71
CA THR A 18 5.70 11.22 -32.03
C THR A 18 4.60 11.30 -33.09
N ALA A 19 3.62 10.40 -33.03
CA ALA A 19 2.49 10.40 -33.96
C ALA A 19 1.60 11.64 -33.76
N LEU A 20 1.27 11.99 -32.52
CA LEU A 20 0.49 13.18 -32.20
C LEU A 20 1.20 14.47 -32.64
N ASN A 21 2.50 14.57 -32.40
CA ASN A 21 3.29 15.73 -32.83
C ASN A 21 3.31 15.89 -34.35
N LYS A 22 3.29 14.80 -35.15
CA LYS A 22 3.20 14.88 -36.61
C LYS A 22 1.86 15.45 -37.10
N GLU A 23 0.81 15.29 -36.33
CA GLU A 23 -0.51 15.86 -36.59
C GLU A 23 -0.68 17.26 -35.94
N ASP A 24 0.42 17.83 -35.41
CA ASP A 24 0.44 19.14 -34.80
C ASP A 24 -0.46 19.21 -33.53
N ILE A 25 -0.53 18.07 -32.80
CA ILE A 25 -1.29 17.93 -31.56
C ILE A 25 -0.34 18.02 -30.37
N GLU A 26 -0.56 19.00 -29.50
CA GLU A 26 0.18 19.17 -28.26
C GLU A 26 -0.32 18.20 -27.18
N VAL A 27 0.57 17.45 -26.56
CA VAL A 27 0.27 16.58 -25.41
C VAL A 27 0.56 17.37 -24.13
N VAL A 28 -0.42 17.42 -23.23
CA VAL A 28 -0.27 18.00 -21.88
C VAL A 28 -0.56 16.95 -20.82
N ASP A 29 0.07 17.09 -19.65
CA ASP A 29 -0.11 16.16 -18.53
C ASP A 29 -1.53 16.25 -17.96
N ALA A 30 -2.21 15.10 -17.89
CA ALA A 30 -3.53 14.97 -17.28
C ALA A 30 -3.51 14.26 -15.92
N LYS A 31 -2.36 13.75 -15.47
CA LYS A 31 -2.29 12.88 -14.29
C LYS A 31 -3.00 13.48 -13.09
N PHE A 32 -2.63 14.68 -12.69
CA PHE A 32 -3.22 15.33 -11.52
C PHE A 32 -4.73 15.55 -11.67
N ILE A 33 -5.20 15.97 -12.86
CA ILE A 33 -6.62 16.21 -13.12
C ILE A 33 -7.44 14.92 -13.00
N LEU A 34 -6.91 13.81 -13.53
CA LEU A 34 -7.57 12.51 -13.46
C LEU A 34 -7.53 11.94 -12.04
N GLU A 35 -6.44 12.10 -11.31
CA GLU A 35 -6.34 11.72 -9.91
C GLU A 35 -7.36 12.49 -9.06
N GLN A 36 -7.50 13.81 -9.26
CA GLN A 36 -8.51 14.63 -8.56
C GLN A 36 -9.94 14.20 -8.88
N ALA A 37 -10.22 13.78 -10.12
CA ALA A 37 -11.53 13.29 -10.51
C ALA A 37 -11.92 11.96 -9.81
N ARG A 38 -10.94 11.17 -9.38
CA ARG A 38 -11.12 9.85 -8.73
C ARG A 38 -11.06 9.89 -7.22
N VAL A 39 -10.59 10.99 -6.63
CA VAL A 39 -10.25 11.05 -5.20
C VAL A 39 -11.45 10.77 -4.29
N ILE A 40 -12.64 11.27 -4.67
CA ILE A 40 -13.89 11.05 -3.91
C ILE A 40 -14.66 9.89 -4.54
N LYS A 41 -14.80 8.81 -3.79
CA LYS A 41 -15.42 7.57 -4.27
C LYS A 41 -16.95 7.64 -4.18
N SER A 42 -17.61 7.17 -5.23
CA SER A 42 -19.05 6.93 -5.23
C SER A 42 -19.39 5.68 -4.41
N SER A 43 -20.67 5.50 -4.10
CA SER A 43 -21.15 4.29 -3.40
C SER A 43 -20.90 3.00 -4.19
N GLU A 44 -20.90 3.07 -5.52
CA GLU A 44 -20.65 1.89 -6.37
C GLU A 44 -19.17 1.54 -6.41
N GLU A 45 -18.29 2.53 -6.50
CA GLU A 45 -16.83 2.31 -6.38
C GLU A 45 -16.46 1.68 -5.05
N LEU A 46 -17.04 2.15 -3.94
CA LEU A 46 -16.79 1.57 -2.62
C LEU A 46 -17.22 0.10 -2.53
N LYS A 47 -18.26 -0.34 -3.25
CA LYS A 47 -18.64 -1.75 -3.31
C LYS A 47 -17.60 -2.57 -4.08
N CYS A 48 -17.11 -2.05 -5.20
CA CYS A 48 -16.04 -2.70 -5.97
C CYS A 48 -14.76 -2.84 -5.15
N MET A 49 -14.37 -1.78 -4.44
CA MET A 49 -13.20 -1.80 -3.55
C MET A 49 -13.35 -2.81 -2.42
N LYS A 50 -14.53 -2.89 -1.79
CA LYS A 50 -14.80 -3.91 -0.75
C LYS A 50 -14.65 -5.32 -1.31
N ALA A 51 -15.12 -5.59 -2.51
CA ALA A 51 -14.95 -6.91 -3.16
C ALA A 51 -13.47 -7.22 -3.43
N ALA A 52 -12.67 -6.23 -3.87
CA ALA A 52 -11.23 -6.41 -4.06
C ALA A 52 -10.51 -6.70 -2.73
N ILE A 53 -10.84 -5.96 -1.67
CA ILE A 53 -10.28 -6.17 -0.33
C ILE A 53 -10.64 -7.57 0.21
N GLU A 54 -11.88 -8.03 0.06
CA GLU A 54 -12.30 -9.37 0.48
C GLU A 54 -11.45 -10.46 -0.19
N VAL A 55 -11.16 -10.32 -1.49
CA VAL A 55 -10.30 -11.27 -2.22
C VAL A 55 -8.86 -11.21 -1.73
N ALA A 56 -8.31 -10.01 -1.49
CA ALA A 56 -6.98 -9.85 -0.92
C ALA A 56 -6.87 -10.53 0.45
N GLU A 57 -7.88 -10.31 1.33
CA GLU A 57 -7.91 -10.92 2.66
C GLU A 57 -8.03 -12.44 2.63
N ILE A 58 -8.77 -13.02 1.68
CA ILE A 58 -8.79 -14.47 1.44
C ILE A 58 -7.38 -14.96 1.09
N GLY A 59 -6.69 -14.25 0.19
CA GLY A 59 -5.33 -14.59 -0.22
C GLY A 59 -4.34 -14.49 0.93
N VAL A 60 -4.37 -13.40 1.67
CA VAL A 60 -3.52 -13.14 2.85
C VAL A 60 -3.75 -14.21 3.93
N ASN A 61 -5.02 -14.57 4.18
CA ASN A 61 -5.34 -15.63 5.14
C ASN A 61 -4.83 -17.00 4.69
N LYS A 62 -4.94 -17.33 3.39
CA LYS A 62 -4.33 -18.57 2.84
C LYS A 62 -2.81 -18.55 2.99
N MET A 63 -2.14 -17.44 2.65
CA MET A 63 -0.69 -17.30 2.82
C MET A 63 -0.27 -17.54 4.27
N ARG A 64 -0.99 -16.93 5.23
CA ARG A 64 -0.72 -17.12 6.66
C ARG A 64 -0.85 -18.58 7.10
N ASN A 65 -1.88 -19.26 6.63
CA ASN A 65 -2.16 -20.65 7.02
C ASN A 65 -1.22 -21.67 6.35
N GLU A 66 -0.74 -21.38 5.15
CA GLU A 66 0.14 -22.25 4.38
C GLU A 66 1.63 -21.98 4.62
N LEU A 67 1.97 -20.84 5.26
CA LEU A 67 3.33 -20.45 5.59
C LEU A 67 4.00 -21.52 6.46
N LYS A 68 5.10 -22.07 5.94
CA LYS A 68 5.94 -23.06 6.64
C LYS A 68 7.40 -22.99 6.22
N ALA A 69 8.29 -23.34 7.10
CA ALA A 69 9.71 -23.50 6.78
C ALA A 69 9.91 -24.52 5.66
N GLY A 70 10.85 -24.25 4.78
CA GLY A 70 11.18 -25.08 3.63
C GLY A 70 10.51 -24.70 2.32
N MET A 71 9.45 -23.86 2.35
CA MET A 71 8.89 -23.28 1.13
C MET A 71 9.73 -22.07 0.69
N THR A 72 9.65 -21.73 -0.59
CA THR A 72 10.27 -20.52 -1.12
C THR A 72 9.36 -19.30 -0.96
N GLU A 73 9.96 -18.11 -1.03
CA GLU A 73 9.18 -16.84 -1.06
C GLU A 73 8.23 -16.82 -2.26
N ASP A 74 8.69 -17.30 -3.43
CA ASP A 74 7.87 -17.38 -4.66
C ASP A 74 6.67 -18.34 -4.50
N GLU A 75 6.87 -19.49 -3.84
CA GLU A 75 5.77 -20.43 -3.55
C GLU A 75 4.71 -19.76 -2.66
N LEU A 76 5.13 -19.06 -1.61
CA LEU A 76 4.20 -18.34 -0.72
C LEU A 76 3.47 -17.21 -1.47
N TRP A 77 4.19 -16.41 -2.26
CA TRP A 77 3.61 -15.32 -3.04
C TRP A 77 2.61 -15.80 -4.09
N SER A 78 2.87 -16.95 -4.70
CA SER A 78 1.98 -17.54 -5.71
C SER A 78 0.56 -17.81 -5.20
N ILE A 79 0.38 -17.98 -3.89
CA ILE A 79 -0.93 -18.21 -3.25
C ILE A 79 -1.83 -16.99 -3.43
N LEU A 80 -1.29 -15.76 -3.28
CA LEU A 80 -2.03 -14.53 -3.49
C LEU A 80 -2.48 -14.39 -4.95
N HIS A 81 -1.55 -14.58 -5.89
CA HIS A 81 -1.85 -14.54 -7.33
C HIS A 81 -2.95 -15.53 -7.73
N LYS A 82 -2.79 -16.79 -7.30
CA LYS A 82 -3.78 -17.83 -7.56
C LYS A 82 -5.15 -17.43 -7.01
N THR A 83 -5.19 -16.95 -5.76
CA THR A 83 -6.43 -16.55 -5.11
C THR A 83 -7.09 -15.39 -5.86
N ASN A 84 -6.32 -14.37 -6.25
CA ASN A 84 -6.83 -13.23 -7.01
C ASN A 84 -7.51 -13.69 -8.30
N ILE A 85 -6.84 -14.51 -9.10
CA ILE A 85 -7.37 -15.02 -10.37
C ILE A 85 -8.60 -15.92 -10.15
N GLU A 86 -8.59 -16.82 -9.15
CA GLU A 86 -9.70 -17.69 -8.82
C GLU A 86 -10.99 -16.93 -8.45
N HIS A 87 -10.86 -15.70 -7.94
CA HIS A 87 -11.98 -14.86 -7.51
C HIS A 87 -12.29 -13.71 -8.46
N GLY A 88 -11.77 -13.76 -9.70
CA GLY A 88 -12.10 -12.80 -10.76
C GLY A 88 -11.33 -11.49 -10.69
N GLY A 89 -10.22 -11.46 -9.97
CA GLY A 89 -9.28 -10.35 -10.00
C GLY A 89 -8.39 -10.38 -11.24
N GLU A 90 -7.63 -9.31 -11.44
CA GLU A 90 -6.89 -9.10 -12.69
C GLU A 90 -5.41 -9.44 -12.54
N TRP A 91 -4.63 -8.66 -11.78
CA TRP A 91 -3.18 -8.85 -11.64
C TRP A 91 -2.67 -8.25 -10.32
N ILE A 92 -1.38 -8.35 -10.07
CA ILE A 92 -0.71 -7.77 -8.91
C ILE A 92 0.47 -6.95 -9.42
N GLU A 93 0.57 -5.69 -9.00
CA GLU A 93 1.52 -4.73 -9.58
C GLU A 93 2.96 -5.10 -9.34
N CYS A 94 3.28 -5.61 -8.16
CA CYS A 94 4.63 -6.01 -7.78
C CYS A 94 4.63 -7.37 -7.09
N ARG A 95 5.83 -7.93 -6.86
CA ARG A 95 6.01 -9.17 -6.09
C ARG A 95 6.63 -8.88 -4.73
N ILE A 96 6.16 -7.85 -4.04
CA ILE A 96 6.77 -7.40 -2.79
C ILE A 96 6.48 -8.40 -1.68
N LEU A 97 7.40 -9.33 -1.50
CA LEU A 97 7.46 -10.27 -0.40
C LEU A 97 8.91 -10.64 -0.13
N SER A 98 9.29 -10.65 1.12
CA SER A 98 10.62 -11.10 1.53
C SER A 98 10.59 -11.75 2.90
N SER A 99 11.60 -12.55 3.22
CA SER A 99 11.71 -13.28 4.48
C SER A 99 13.07 -13.13 5.16
N GLY A 100 13.07 -13.22 6.50
CA GLY A 100 14.28 -13.12 7.31
C GLY A 100 15.02 -11.81 7.07
N GLU A 101 16.33 -11.89 6.85
CA GLU A 101 17.18 -10.72 6.65
C GLU A 101 16.81 -9.86 5.43
N ARG A 102 16.11 -10.44 4.45
CA ARG A 102 15.64 -9.70 3.28
C ARG A 102 14.45 -8.79 3.57
N THR A 103 13.82 -8.91 4.75
CA THR A 103 12.79 -7.95 5.17
C THR A 103 13.37 -6.59 5.58
N ASN A 104 14.69 -6.47 5.70
CA ASN A 104 15.38 -5.23 6.08
C ASN A 104 16.65 -5.00 5.24
N PRO A 105 16.70 -3.96 4.40
CA PRO A 105 15.68 -2.93 4.17
C PRO A 105 14.47 -3.44 3.37
N TRP A 106 13.36 -2.68 3.44
CA TRP A 106 12.12 -2.93 2.71
C TRP A 106 12.27 -2.83 1.18
N MET A 107 11.26 -3.22 0.44
CA MET A 107 11.17 -3.21 -1.04
C MET A 107 11.97 -4.32 -1.72
N GLN A 108 11.86 -5.54 -1.19
CA GLN A 108 12.42 -6.73 -1.83
C GLN A 108 11.31 -7.55 -2.48
N GLU A 109 11.50 -7.93 -3.73
CA GLU A 109 10.61 -8.88 -4.41
C GLU A 109 10.84 -10.31 -3.95
N SER A 110 9.80 -11.14 -4.07
CA SER A 110 9.89 -12.58 -3.79
C SER A 110 10.93 -13.27 -4.69
N SER A 111 11.53 -14.31 -4.16
CA SER A 111 12.61 -15.04 -4.79
C SER A 111 12.56 -16.53 -4.47
N ASN A 112 13.52 -17.28 -4.99
CA ASN A 112 13.73 -18.69 -4.64
C ASN A 112 14.36 -18.90 -3.26
N LYS A 113 14.51 -17.85 -2.43
CA LYS A 113 14.99 -18.02 -1.04
C LYS A 113 14.01 -18.91 -0.28
N ILE A 114 14.59 -19.90 0.42
CA ILE A 114 13.85 -20.80 1.30
C ILE A 114 13.60 -20.11 2.64
N ILE A 115 12.35 -20.02 3.05
CA ILE A 115 11.90 -19.48 4.34
C ILE A 115 12.37 -20.42 5.46
N GLN A 116 13.03 -19.87 6.47
CA GLN A 116 13.54 -20.64 7.61
C GLN A 116 12.60 -20.53 8.81
N SER A 117 12.72 -21.48 9.74
CA SER A 117 11.90 -21.46 10.96
C SER A 117 12.16 -20.21 11.81
N GLY A 118 11.08 -19.56 12.23
CA GLY A 118 11.09 -18.35 13.06
C GLY A 118 11.45 -17.06 12.33
N GLU A 119 11.63 -17.07 11.01
CA GLU A 119 11.83 -15.86 10.21
C GLU A 119 10.54 -15.04 10.10
N MET A 120 10.68 -13.71 10.09
CA MET A 120 9.63 -12.82 9.62
C MET A 120 9.43 -12.99 8.12
N VAL A 121 8.20 -12.84 7.67
CA VAL A 121 7.80 -12.72 6.27
C VAL A 121 6.95 -11.47 6.13
N ALA A 122 7.48 -10.46 5.46
CA ALA A 122 6.80 -9.20 5.20
C ALA A 122 6.40 -9.12 3.73
N PHE A 123 5.20 -8.62 3.45
CA PHE A 123 4.70 -8.45 2.08
C PHE A 123 3.73 -7.28 1.97
N ASP A 124 3.53 -6.86 0.72
CA ASP A 124 2.58 -5.84 0.30
C ASP A 124 1.74 -6.38 -0.85
N THR A 125 0.43 -6.12 -0.83
CA THR A 125 -0.42 -6.80 -1.81
C THR A 125 -0.48 -6.12 -3.16
N ASP A 126 -0.51 -4.80 -3.25
CA ASP A 126 -0.63 -4.04 -4.51
C ASP A 126 -1.55 -4.75 -5.54
N MET A 127 -2.67 -5.28 -5.06
CA MET A 127 -3.48 -6.24 -5.81
C MET A 127 -4.61 -5.55 -6.55
N VAL A 128 -4.63 -5.65 -7.88
CA VAL A 128 -5.78 -5.28 -8.71
C VAL A 128 -6.78 -6.43 -8.68
N GLY A 129 -7.78 -6.27 -7.85
CA GLY A 129 -8.80 -7.27 -7.59
C GLY A 129 -9.96 -7.23 -8.59
N PRO A 130 -11.10 -7.87 -8.25
CA PRO A 130 -12.31 -7.81 -9.06
C PRO A 130 -12.74 -6.37 -9.36
N TYR A 131 -13.27 -6.17 -10.56
CA TYR A 131 -13.72 -4.87 -11.09
C TYR A 131 -12.60 -3.84 -11.32
N GLY A 132 -11.32 -4.24 -11.28
CA GLY A 132 -10.19 -3.37 -11.54
C GLY A 132 -9.84 -2.41 -10.40
N TYR A 133 -10.39 -2.60 -9.19
CA TYR A 133 -10.04 -1.81 -8.02
C TYR A 133 -8.93 -2.45 -7.20
N CYS A 134 -8.07 -1.59 -6.65
CA CYS A 134 -6.93 -2.02 -5.85
C CYS A 134 -7.33 -2.35 -4.41
N ALA A 135 -6.67 -3.39 -3.89
CA ALA A 135 -6.62 -3.72 -2.48
C ALA A 135 -5.15 -3.75 -2.06
N ASP A 136 -4.81 -2.85 -1.16
CA ASP A 136 -3.46 -2.67 -0.70
C ASP A 136 -3.36 -2.87 0.82
N ILE A 137 -2.74 -3.98 1.19
CA ILE A 137 -2.69 -4.47 2.56
C ILE A 137 -1.32 -5.08 2.81
N SER A 138 -0.53 -4.44 3.65
CA SER A 138 0.73 -5.07 4.08
C SER A 138 0.57 -5.81 5.39
N ARG A 139 1.19 -6.97 5.46
CA ARG A 139 1.29 -7.78 6.69
C ARG A 139 2.71 -8.31 6.88
N THR A 140 3.04 -8.55 8.12
CA THR A 140 4.26 -9.26 8.49
C THR A 140 3.88 -10.42 9.40
N PHE A 141 4.17 -11.64 8.96
CA PHE A 141 3.99 -12.87 9.73
C PHE A 141 5.33 -13.34 10.29
N VAL A 142 5.27 -14.28 11.22
CA VAL A 142 6.44 -15.06 11.65
C VAL A 142 6.16 -16.53 11.38
N GLU A 143 7.07 -17.20 10.70
CA GLU A 143 6.96 -18.64 10.50
C GLU A 143 6.94 -19.36 11.87
N GLY A 144 5.99 -20.28 12.04
CA GLY A 144 5.72 -20.94 13.33
C GLY A 144 4.94 -20.10 14.33
N HIS A 145 4.46 -18.90 13.97
CA HIS A 145 3.61 -18.01 14.78
C HIS A 145 4.17 -17.64 16.17
N ARG A 146 5.50 -17.61 16.33
CA ARG A 146 6.18 -17.30 17.59
C ARG A 146 7.18 -16.18 17.42
N PHE A 147 6.76 -14.97 17.73
CA PHE A 147 7.62 -13.79 17.72
C PHE A 147 8.67 -13.87 18.85
N ASN A 148 9.94 -13.65 18.53
CA ASN A 148 10.96 -13.36 19.52
C ASN A 148 10.82 -11.92 20.05
N ASN A 149 11.62 -11.56 21.06
CA ASN A 149 11.49 -10.25 21.73
C ASN A 149 11.77 -9.06 20.79
N GLU A 150 12.74 -9.17 19.89
CA GLU A 150 13.04 -8.11 18.93
C GLU A 150 11.93 -7.96 17.90
N GLN A 151 11.45 -9.05 17.33
CA GLN A 151 10.33 -9.08 16.40
C GLN A 151 9.07 -8.47 17.03
N LYS A 152 8.76 -8.81 18.30
CA LYS A 152 7.65 -8.19 19.06
C LYS A 152 7.82 -6.68 19.21
N LYS A 153 9.03 -6.21 19.50
CA LYS A 153 9.34 -4.78 19.64
C LYS A 153 9.06 -4.04 18.34
N LEU A 154 9.56 -4.55 17.21
CA LEU A 154 9.36 -3.98 15.88
C LEU A 154 7.87 -3.96 15.50
N TYR A 155 7.18 -5.08 15.69
CA TYR A 155 5.75 -5.21 15.36
C TYR A 155 4.88 -4.28 16.18
N LYS A 156 5.12 -4.20 17.50
CA LYS A 156 4.40 -3.27 18.38
C LYS A 156 4.62 -1.82 18.00
N MET A 157 5.83 -1.47 17.56
CA MET A 157 6.14 -0.12 17.08
C MET A 157 5.37 0.19 15.79
N ALA A 158 5.35 -0.74 14.83
CA ALA A 158 4.59 -0.60 13.60
C ALA A 158 3.09 -0.45 13.86
N THR A 159 2.51 -1.28 14.73
CA THR A 159 1.11 -1.18 15.13
C THR A 159 0.80 0.17 15.79
N ASN A 160 1.66 0.64 16.68
CA ASN A 160 1.49 1.95 17.32
C ASN A 160 1.54 3.10 16.31
N HIS A 161 2.43 3.02 15.32
CA HIS A 161 2.55 4.00 14.24
C HIS A 161 1.25 4.08 13.42
N ILE A 162 0.74 2.95 12.93
CA ILE A 162 -0.53 2.88 12.19
C ILE A 162 -1.66 3.48 13.02
N ASN A 163 -1.83 3.02 14.26
CA ASN A 163 -2.91 3.46 15.13
C ASN A 163 -2.82 4.95 15.48
N HIS A 164 -1.61 5.49 15.65
CA HIS A 164 -1.43 6.92 15.92
C HIS A 164 -1.83 7.75 14.69
N ASN A 165 -1.32 7.40 13.53
CA ASN A 165 -1.58 8.13 12.30
C ASN A 165 -3.05 8.06 11.89
N ALA A 166 -3.68 6.88 11.98
CA ALA A 166 -5.09 6.72 11.69
C ALA A 166 -6.00 7.62 12.56
N ARG A 167 -5.66 7.81 13.83
CA ARG A 167 -6.44 8.68 14.76
C ARG A 167 -6.39 10.17 14.40
N LEU A 168 -5.40 10.60 13.63
CA LEU A 168 -5.26 11.99 13.20
C LEU A 168 -6.16 12.32 12.00
N ILE A 169 -6.67 11.31 11.30
CA ILE A 169 -7.38 11.46 10.02
C ILE A 169 -8.87 11.67 10.30
N LYS A 170 -9.39 12.80 9.81
CA LYS A 170 -10.81 13.16 9.83
C LYS A 170 -11.11 14.03 8.61
N ASN A 171 -12.37 14.02 8.18
CA ASN A 171 -12.86 14.99 7.20
C ASN A 171 -12.51 16.42 7.65
N GLY A 172 -11.89 17.20 6.76
CA GLY A 172 -11.47 18.59 7.00
C GLY A 172 -10.10 18.78 7.65
N VAL A 173 -9.40 17.73 8.10
CA VAL A 173 -8.02 17.86 8.58
C VAL A 173 -7.09 18.09 7.40
N SER A 174 -6.23 19.11 7.47
CA SER A 174 -5.27 19.38 6.42
C SER A 174 -4.13 18.36 6.41
N PHE A 175 -3.60 18.08 5.22
CA PHE A 175 -2.42 17.20 5.09
C PHE A 175 -1.21 17.75 5.82
N ARG A 176 -1.05 19.07 5.85
CA ARG A 176 0.01 19.74 6.62
C ARG A 176 -0.13 19.43 8.12
N GLU A 177 -1.32 19.59 8.68
CA GLU A 177 -1.59 19.27 10.09
C GLU A 177 -1.30 17.80 10.40
N PHE A 178 -1.74 16.87 9.54
CA PHE A 178 -1.43 15.46 9.67
C PHE A 178 0.08 15.21 9.69
N ILE A 179 0.83 15.73 8.71
CA ILE A 179 2.29 15.55 8.61
C ILE A 179 3.01 16.08 9.85
N GLU A 180 2.61 17.24 10.36
CA GLU A 180 3.19 17.84 11.57
C GLU A 180 2.96 16.98 12.82
N LYS A 181 1.77 16.38 12.94
CA LYS A 181 1.34 15.55 14.08
C LYS A 181 1.64 14.07 13.94
N SER A 182 2.03 13.61 12.76
CA SER A 182 2.31 12.20 12.48
C SER A 182 3.33 11.59 13.45
N TRP A 183 3.29 10.29 13.58
CA TRP A 183 4.22 9.54 14.44
C TRP A 183 5.67 9.89 14.13
N LYS A 184 6.42 10.23 15.16
CA LYS A 184 7.86 10.51 15.04
C LYS A 184 8.65 9.23 15.16
N LEU A 185 9.17 8.77 14.03
CA LEU A 185 9.98 7.57 13.99
C LEU A 185 11.31 7.80 14.73
N PRO A 186 11.72 6.90 15.66
CA PRO A 186 13.02 7.01 16.32
C PRO A 186 14.18 6.98 15.32
N GLU A 187 15.25 7.71 15.61
CA GLU A 187 16.39 7.93 14.72
C GLU A 187 17.02 6.63 14.21
N GLU A 188 17.10 5.60 15.07
CA GLU A 188 17.68 4.30 14.70
C GLU A 188 16.93 3.57 13.58
N TYR A 189 15.67 3.93 13.29
CA TYR A 189 14.84 3.36 12.22
C TYR A 189 14.71 4.29 11.02
N TYR A 190 15.08 5.57 11.19
CA TYR A 190 14.81 6.61 10.21
C TYR A 190 15.51 6.37 8.86
N GLY A 191 16.71 5.79 8.88
CA GLY A 191 17.49 5.52 7.67
C GLY A 191 16.87 4.49 6.72
N ASN A 192 16.12 3.53 7.26
CA ASN A 192 15.48 2.46 6.48
C ASN A 192 13.95 2.68 6.33
N ARG A 193 13.42 3.83 6.76
CA ARG A 193 11.97 4.08 6.67
C ARG A 193 11.45 3.96 5.25
N TYR A 194 10.25 3.49 5.11
CA TYR A 194 9.45 3.72 3.91
C TYR A 194 8.93 5.15 3.95
N SER A 195 9.15 5.92 2.89
CA SER A 195 8.91 7.37 2.92
C SER A 195 7.44 7.75 2.99
N CYS A 196 6.56 6.94 2.40
CA CYS A 196 5.12 7.16 2.38
C CYS A 196 4.50 6.72 3.71
N MET A 197 3.61 7.54 4.24
CA MET A 197 2.81 7.24 5.42
C MET A 197 1.33 7.03 5.08
N ILE A 198 0.90 7.67 4.00
CA ILE A 198 -0.47 7.62 3.48
C ILE A 198 -0.42 7.83 1.97
N HIS A 199 -1.18 7.04 1.24
CA HIS A 199 -1.55 7.37 -0.13
C HIS A 199 -3.05 7.14 -0.37
N GLY A 200 -3.58 7.79 -1.39
CA GLY A 200 -4.91 7.50 -1.91
C GLY A 200 -4.89 6.16 -2.63
N ILE A 201 -6.04 5.50 -2.67
CA ILE A 201 -6.17 4.21 -3.36
C ILE A 201 -7.52 4.11 -4.07
N GLY A 202 -7.53 3.48 -5.22
CA GLY A 202 -8.73 3.27 -6.03
C GLY A 202 -8.47 2.32 -7.18
N LEU A 203 -8.25 2.83 -8.39
CA LEU A 203 -7.85 2.04 -9.56
C LEU A 203 -6.34 1.77 -9.60
N CYS A 204 -5.58 2.45 -8.77
CA CYS A 204 -4.14 2.33 -8.54
C CYS A 204 -3.81 3.07 -7.24
N ASP A 205 -2.55 3.21 -6.92
CA ASP A 205 -2.09 4.20 -5.96
C ASP A 205 -2.38 5.59 -6.50
N GLU A 206 -3.10 6.37 -5.72
CA GLU A 206 -3.65 7.65 -6.14
C GLU A 206 -3.22 8.80 -5.22
N TRP A 207 -3.56 10.02 -5.60
CA TRP A 207 -3.48 11.18 -4.74
C TRP A 207 -4.45 11.05 -3.53
N PRO A 208 -4.05 11.51 -2.31
CA PRO A 208 -2.80 12.15 -1.96
C PRO A 208 -1.66 11.17 -1.72
N GLN A 209 -0.40 11.67 -1.72
CA GLN A 209 0.74 10.92 -1.24
C GLN A 209 1.45 11.72 -0.14
N LEU A 210 1.28 11.31 1.12
CA LEU A 210 1.79 12.00 2.30
C LEU A 210 3.04 11.29 2.84
N LYS A 211 4.15 12.01 2.81
CA LYS A 211 5.47 11.51 3.21
C LYS A 211 5.94 12.14 4.51
N TYR A 212 6.98 11.57 5.10
CA TYR A 212 7.65 12.21 6.23
C TYR A 212 8.12 13.62 5.86
N PRO A 213 8.19 14.56 6.85
CA PRO A 213 8.49 15.97 6.57
C PRO A 213 9.75 16.23 5.75
N THR A 214 10.74 15.34 5.86
CA THR A 214 12.04 15.44 5.15
C THR A 214 12.05 14.83 3.76
N ASP A 215 11.00 14.06 3.40
CA ASP A 215 10.98 13.27 2.16
C ASP A 215 10.22 13.97 1.03
N GLY A 216 9.73 15.17 1.26
CA GLY A 216 8.94 15.92 0.31
C GLY A 216 7.48 15.44 0.28
N GLY A 217 6.89 15.35 -0.91
CA GLY A 217 5.50 14.89 -1.10
C GLY A 217 4.46 15.98 -0.97
N GLN A 218 3.18 15.57 -1.04
CA GLN A 218 2.02 16.46 -0.99
C GLN A 218 1.85 17.04 0.41
N LYS A 219 1.65 18.36 0.49
CA LYS A 219 1.38 19.07 1.75
C LYS A 219 0.12 19.91 1.70
N GLU A 220 -0.39 20.20 0.52
CA GLU A 220 -1.57 21.01 0.30
C GLU A 220 -2.78 20.12 0.06
N GLY A 221 -3.88 20.43 0.69
CA GLY A 221 -5.15 19.69 0.61
C GLY A 221 -5.64 19.23 1.99
N TYR A 222 -6.76 18.54 1.96
CA TYR A 222 -7.48 18.09 3.14
C TYR A 222 -7.95 16.65 2.95
N PHE A 223 -8.09 15.93 4.04
CA PHE A 223 -8.87 14.69 4.01
C PHE A 223 -10.36 15.05 3.84
N GLU A 224 -11.00 14.43 2.88
CA GLU A 224 -12.40 14.67 2.56
C GLU A 224 -13.21 13.37 2.68
N LYS A 225 -14.48 13.52 3.04
CA LYS A 225 -15.41 12.39 3.09
C LYS A 225 -15.43 11.64 1.76
N ASN A 226 -15.49 10.32 1.85
CA ASN A 226 -15.44 9.38 0.73
C ASN A 226 -14.08 9.30 0.01
N MET A 227 -13.01 9.89 0.54
CA MET A 227 -11.67 9.48 0.17
C MET A 227 -11.39 8.06 0.68
N THR A 228 -10.76 7.24 -0.13
CA THR A 228 -10.16 5.98 0.29
C THR A 228 -8.65 6.12 0.31
N ILE A 229 -8.06 5.72 1.41
CA ILE A 229 -6.63 5.89 1.67
C ILE A 229 -6.05 4.65 2.33
N THR A 230 -4.75 4.47 2.20
CA THR A 230 -3.99 3.56 3.06
C THR A 230 -3.31 4.34 4.18
N VAL A 231 -3.03 3.65 5.28
CA VAL A 231 -2.12 4.11 6.34
C VAL A 231 -1.08 3.03 6.51
N GLU A 232 0.17 3.36 6.28
CA GLU A 232 1.25 2.40 6.18
C GLU A 232 2.49 2.79 6.98
N THR A 233 3.32 1.80 7.29
CA THR A 233 4.60 1.99 7.96
C THR A 233 5.55 0.85 7.71
N TYR A 234 6.83 1.17 7.74
CA TYR A 234 7.89 0.18 7.83
C TYR A 234 8.79 0.49 9.03
N ILE A 235 9.10 -0.53 9.82
CA ILE A 235 9.99 -0.46 11.00
C ILE A 235 11.10 -1.47 10.84
N GLY A 236 12.29 -1.00 10.45
CA GLY A 236 13.51 -1.80 10.34
C GLY A 236 14.72 -0.94 10.73
N LYS A 237 15.51 -1.43 11.69
CA LYS A 237 16.69 -0.72 12.16
C LYS A 237 17.80 -0.76 11.11
N VAL A 238 18.52 0.35 10.94
CA VAL A 238 19.74 0.36 10.11
C VAL A 238 20.75 -0.66 10.68
N GLY A 239 21.16 -1.62 9.84
CA GLY A 239 22.01 -2.73 10.24
C GLY A 239 21.32 -3.79 11.13
N GLY A 240 20.01 -3.67 11.33
CA GLY A 240 19.19 -4.69 11.97
C GLY A 240 18.95 -5.90 11.07
N ARG A 241 18.52 -7.00 11.64
CA ARG A 241 18.34 -8.26 10.92
C ARG A 241 17.05 -8.28 10.11
N GLU A 242 15.92 -7.93 10.73
CA GLU A 242 14.58 -8.03 10.15
C GLU A 242 13.82 -6.73 10.31
N GLY A 243 12.73 -6.57 9.55
CA GLY A 243 11.83 -5.42 9.62
C GLY A 243 10.37 -5.81 9.46
N VAL A 244 9.49 -4.92 9.89
CA VAL A 244 8.03 -5.07 9.86
C VAL A 244 7.42 -4.04 8.91
N LYS A 245 6.67 -4.48 7.92
CA LYS A 245 5.78 -3.65 7.09
C LYS A 245 4.33 -3.94 7.47
N LEU A 246 3.58 -2.90 7.76
CA LEU A 246 2.14 -2.97 8.00
C LEU A 246 1.43 -1.88 7.24
N GLU A 247 0.23 -2.21 6.76
CA GLU A 247 -0.64 -1.29 6.05
C GLU A 247 -2.10 -1.68 6.24
N GLN A 248 -2.95 -0.68 6.31
CA GLN A 248 -4.40 -0.81 6.44
C GLN A 248 -5.09 0.16 5.49
N GLN A 249 -6.15 -0.29 4.84
CA GLN A 249 -6.97 0.52 3.95
C GLN A 249 -8.19 1.08 4.69
N TYR A 250 -8.48 2.35 4.47
CA TYR A 250 -9.52 3.09 5.17
C TYR A 250 -10.41 3.92 4.23
N LEU A 251 -11.64 4.16 4.68
CA LEU A 251 -12.57 5.15 4.13
C LEU A 251 -12.69 6.34 5.08
N VAL A 252 -12.48 7.54 4.58
CA VAL A 252 -12.71 8.77 5.34
C VAL A 252 -14.22 9.02 5.41
N GLY A 253 -14.79 8.87 6.59
CA GLY A 253 -16.20 9.17 6.88
C GLY A 253 -16.41 10.63 7.25
N GLU A 254 -17.65 11.00 7.60
CA GLU A 254 -17.97 12.36 8.03
C GLU A 254 -17.26 12.76 9.32
N ASN A 255 -17.32 11.91 10.34
CA ASN A 255 -16.77 12.17 11.68
C ASN A 255 -15.79 11.09 12.16
N ASN A 256 -15.54 10.08 11.34
CA ASN A 256 -14.73 8.90 11.68
C ASN A 256 -13.86 8.47 10.50
N LEU A 257 -12.88 7.65 10.78
CA LEU A 257 -12.14 6.88 9.80
C LEU A 257 -12.63 5.44 9.90
N GLU A 258 -13.18 4.89 8.80
CA GLU A 258 -13.70 3.52 8.74
C GLU A 258 -12.62 2.59 8.21
N LEU A 259 -12.28 1.55 8.97
CA LEU A 259 -11.38 0.50 8.51
C LEU A 259 -12.08 -0.34 7.44
N MET A 260 -11.46 -0.49 6.27
CA MET A 260 -11.97 -1.30 5.17
C MET A 260 -11.31 -2.69 5.13
N SER A 261 -10.04 -2.79 5.50
CA SER A 261 -9.28 -4.05 5.55
C SER A 261 -9.37 -4.67 6.94
N HIS A 262 -10.03 -5.82 7.05
CA HIS A 262 -10.36 -6.45 8.33
C HIS A 262 -9.47 -7.65 8.70
N HIS A 263 -8.57 -8.09 7.79
CA HIS A 263 -7.62 -9.14 8.17
C HIS A 263 -6.81 -8.67 9.39
N PRO A 264 -6.81 -9.44 10.51
CA PRO A 264 -6.25 -8.97 11.78
C PRO A 264 -4.73 -8.75 11.70
N LEU A 265 -4.24 -7.82 12.52
CA LEU A 265 -2.83 -7.76 12.86
C LEU A 265 -2.50 -8.91 13.81
N GLU A 266 -1.22 -9.34 13.85
CA GLU A 266 -0.80 -10.45 14.71
C GLU A 266 -0.92 -10.08 16.20
N GLU A 267 -1.39 -11.02 17.00
CA GLU A 267 -1.35 -10.95 18.45
C GLU A 267 0.05 -11.34 18.96
N LEU A 268 0.66 -10.54 19.86
CA LEU A 268 2.06 -10.66 20.28
C LEU A 268 2.25 -11.35 21.64
#